data_adada1ae1790d2b230da14a7828981ff
#
_entry.id   adada1ae1790d2b230da14a7828981ff
#
_cell.length_a   1.000
_cell.length_b   1.000
_cell.length_c   1.000
_cell.angle_alpha   90.00
_cell.angle_beta   90.00
_cell.angle_gamma   90.00
#
_symmetry.space_group_name_H-M   'P 1'
#
loop_
_entity.id
_entity.type
_entity.pdbx_description
1 polymer ?
#
loop_
_entity_poly.entity_id
_entity_poly.type
_entity_poly.pdbx_seq_one_letter_code
_entity_poly.pdbx_strand_id
1 'polypeptide(L)'
;MAKELDNYIEVKSDSVETEESKEYKTLKYGLALDGKALSHIARDILEEIEKDEELKQVAVDLAKENLMQAYGVEEISEEDTEEIRKSLDEYISDLKSDTEYIEDYEIEIKIAVHEKDGKNIKTEVIINSDNGGMKIELLAYTYKKKDIIKFSLEIEEKTLAILFEKGEEESSDVVNILASFDGEEIFKISGEAKKAKKAEREVRKLESLETFLLNTASKEELEEFMQKIMGIEPLIEE
;
A
#
# COMPACT_ATOMS: atom_id res chain seq x y z
N MET A 1 -24.20 5.27 -5.69
CA MET A 1 -22.73 5.12 -5.70
C MET A 1 -22.17 4.60 -7.02
N ALA A 2 -22.35 3.34 -7.48
CA ALA A 2 -21.67 2.84 -8.70
C ALA A 2 -22.00 3.63 -9.99
N LYS A 3 -23.23 4.11 -10.17
CA LYS A 3 -23.63 4.91 -11.36
C LYS A 3 -23.11 6.35 -11.36
N GLU A 4 -22.74 6.87 -10.21
CA GLU A 4 -22.19 8.22 -10.08
C GLU A 4 -20.70 8.25 -10.43
N LEU A 5 -19.96 7.18 -10.09
CA LEU A 5 -18.56 7.02 -10.44
C LEU A 5 -18.32 6.89 -11.94
N ASP A 6 -19.29 6.36 -12.71
CA ASP A 6 -19.17 6.24 -14.16
C ASP A 6 -18.91 7.59 -14.86
N ASN A 7 -19.35 8.70 -14.28
CA ASN A 7 -19.12 10.05 -14.81
C ASN A 7 -17.67 10.55 -14.63
N TYR A 8 -16.92 9.93 -13.75
CA TYR A 8 -15.53 10.29 -13.41
C TYR A 8 -14.51 9.34 -14.04
N ILE A 9 -14.98 8.27 -14.74
CA ILE A 9 -14.11 7.29 -15.35
C ILE A 9 -13.85 7.64 -16.81
N GLU A 10 -12.59 7.83 -17.18
CA GLU A 10 -12.11 7.96 -18.54
C GLU A 10 -11.42 6.66 -18.99
N VAL A 11 -11.69 6.23 -20.22
CA VAL A 11 -10.99 5.08 -20.83
C VAL A 11 -10.38 5.50 -22.16
N LYS A 12 -9.08 5.29 -22.33
CA LYS A 12 -8.38 5.58 -23.57
C LYS A 12 -7.27 4.56 -23.86
N SER A 13 -6.97 4.38 -25.16
CA SER A 13 -5.78 3.63 -25.57
C SER A 13 -4.53 4.46 -25.28
N ASP A 14 -3.51 3.81 -24.71
CA ASP A 14 -2.24 4.42 -24.34
C ASP A 14 -1.10 3.38 -24.48
N SER A 15 0.11 3.75 -24.13
CA SER A 15 1.22 2.82 -23.98
C SER A 15 2.00 3.09 -22.70
N VAL A 16 2.58 2.04 -22.13
CA VAL A 16 3.48 2.13 -20.99
C VAL A 16 4.86 1.66 -21.45
N GLU A 17 5.84 2.54 -21.37
CA GLU A 17 7.24 2.22 -21.60
C GLU A 17 7.90 1.86 -20.25
N THR A 18 8.65 0.74 -20.25
CA THR A 18 9.41 0.30 -19.07
C THR A 18 10.84 0.84 -19.09
N GLU A 19 11.56 0.70 -17.98
CA GLU A 19 12.96 1.14 -17.87
C GLU A 19 13.88 0.46 -18.89
N GLU A 20 13.52 -0.75 -19.37
CA GLU A 20 14.25 -1.47 -20.43
C GLU A 20 13.78 -1.08 -21.84
N SER A 21 13.08 0.04 -21.98
CA SER A 21 12.55 0.55 -23.24
C SER A 21 11.61 -0.42 -23.97
N LYS A 22 10.89 -1.26 -23.19
CA LYS A 22 9.84 -2.12 -23.73
C LYS A 22 8.51 -1.39 -23.64
N GLU A 23 7.84 -1.27 -24.78
CA GLU A 23 6.52 -0.66 -24.85
C GLU A 23 5.41 -1.71 -24.75
N TYR A 24 4.43 -1.46 -23.88
CA TYR A 24 3.20 -2.24 -23.76
C TYR A 24 2.02 -1.39 -24.22
N LYS A 25 1.26 -1.89 -25.20
CA LYS A 25 -0.03 -1.29 -25.57
C LYS A 25 -1.04 -1.56 -24.49
N THR A 26 -1.67 -0.52 -23.98
CA THR A 26 -2.55 -0.59 -22.83
C THR A 26 -3.86 0.13 -23.05
N LEU A 27 -4.90 -0.32 -22.37
CA LEU A 27 -6.09 0.47 -22.07
C LEU A 27 -5.87 1.16 -20.73
N LYS A 28 -5.90 2.47 -20.72
CA LYS A 28 -5.77 3.28 -19.51
C LYS A 28 -7.15 3.68 -19.01
N TYR A 29 -7.42 3.30 -17.77
CA TYR A 29 -8.58 3.71 -17.01
C TYR A 29 -8.15 4.81 -16.07
N GLY A 30 -8.82 5.95 -16.14
CA GLY A 30 -8.58 7.09 -15.24
C GLY A 30 -9.82 7.40 -14.42
N LEU A 31 -9.67 7.62 -13.14
CA LEU A 31 -10.66 8.17 -12.23
C LEU A 31 -10.07 9.42 -11.61
N ALA A 32 -10.74 10.56 -11.78
CA ALA A 32 -10.34 11.81 -11.14
C ALA A 32 -11.50 12.32 -10.28
N LEU A 33 -11.23 12.54 -9.00
CA LEU A 33 -12.18 13.04 -8.01
C LEU A 33 -11.64 14.32 -7.39
N ASP A 34 -12.36 15.39 -7.51
CA ASP A 34 -12.11 16.60 -6.73
C ASP A 34 -12.58 16.43 -5.28
N GLY A 35 -12.18 17.36 -4.41
CA GLY A 35 -12.49 17.30 -2.99
C GLY A 35 -14.00 17.29 -2.70
N LYS A 36 -14.79 17.95 -3.52
CA LYS A 36 -16.27 17.96 -3.35
C LYS A 36 -16.87 16.59 -3.66
N ALA A 37 -16.43 15.95 -4.76
CA ALA A 37 -16.84 14.60 -5.08
C ALA A 37 -16.38 13.60 -4.01
N LEU A 38 -15.15 13.75 -3.50
CA LEU A 38 -14.62 12.95 -2.39
C LEU A 38 -15.42 13.12 -1.11
N SER A 39 -15.70 14.36 -0.69
CA SER A 39 -16.51 14.66 0.49
C SER A 39 -17.92 14.06 0.37
N HIS A 40 -18.53 14.17 -0.82
CA HIS A 40 -19.85 13.59 -1.06
C HIS A 40 -19.85 12.06 -0.96
N ILE A 41 -18.88 11.41 -1.62
CA ILE A 41 -18.72 9.95 -1.58
C ILE A 41 -18.44 9.46 -0.15
N ALA A 42 -17.55 10.16 0.59
CA ALA A 42 -17.24 9.82 1.98
C ALA A 42 -18.49 9.92 2.86
N ARG A 43 -19.28 10.98 2.69
CA ARG A 43 -20.54 11.15 3.43
C ARG A 43 -21.54 10.06 3.12
N ASP A 44 -21.73 9.71 1.84
CA ASP A 44 -22.62 8.62 1.43
C ASP A 44 -22.21 7.29 2.03
N ILE A 45 -20.89 6.99 2.04
CA ILE A 45 -20.34 5.77 2.66
C ILE A 45 -20.64 5.77 4.17
N LEU A 46 -20.36 6.86 4.86
CA LEU A 46 -20.61 6.97 6.30
C LEU A 46 -22.10 6.85 6.64
N GLU A 47 -22.98 7.40 5.79
CA GLU A 47 -24.42 7.25 5.95
C GLU A 47 -24.90 5.79 5.77
N GLU A 48 -24.30 5.03 4.85
CA GLU A 48 -24.62 3.61 4.69
C GLU A 48 -24.08 2.78 5.85
N ILE A 49 -22.86 3.09 6.34
CA ILE A 49 -22.30 2.43 7.54
C ILE A 49 -23.17 2.68 8.76
N GLU A 50 -23.65 3.92 8.95
CA GLU A 50 -24.52 4.28 10.07
C GLU A 50 -25.84 3.50 10.10
N LYS A 51 -26.36 3.11 8.94
CA LYS A 51 -27.61 2.33 8.78
C LYS A 51 -27.40 0.83 8.86
N ASP A 52 -26.17 0.34 8.66
CA ASP A 52 -25.85 -1.08 8.59
C ASP A 52 -25.49 -1.62 9.98
N GLU A 53 -26.49 -2.17 10.68
CA GLU A 53 -26.31 -2.75 12.01
C GLU A 53 -25.39 -3.98 12.02
N GLU A 54 -25.30 -4.74 10.90
CA GLU A 54 -24.38 -5.88 10.81
C GLU A 54 -22.93 -5.40 10.75
N LEU A 55 -22.66 -4.36 9.95
CA LEU A 55 -21.34 -3.77 9.83
C LEU A 55 -20.91 -3.11 11.15
N LYS A 56 -21.81 -2.40 11.82
CA LYS A 56 -21.54 -1.82 13.15
C LYS A 56 -21.25 -2.90 14.17
N GLN A 57 -21.96 -4.01 14.15
CA GLN A 57 -21.69 -5.13 15.06
C GLN A 57 -20.30 -5.72 14.83
N VAL A 58 -19.87 -5.90 13.56
CA VAL A 58 -18.49 -6.34 13.24
C VAL A 58 -17.45 -5.36 13.79
N ALA A 59 -17.68 -4.06 13.66
CA ALA A 59 -16.75 -3.03 14.19
C ALA A 59 -16.68 -3.10 15.73
N VAL A 60 -17.82 -3.28 16.41
CA VAL A 60 -17.87 -3.44 17.87
C VAL A 60 -17.13 -4.71 18.31
N ASP A 61 -17.32 -5.83 17.60
CA ASP A 61 -16.64 -7.09 17.93
C ASP A 61 -15.12 -6.98 17.75
N LEU A 62 -14.65 -6.33 16.68
CA LEU A 62 -13.21 -6.04 16.48
C LEU A 62 -12.64 -5.12 17.58
N ALA A 63 -13.40 -4.10 17.98
CA ALA A 63 -12.98 -3.22 19.08
C ALA A 63 -12.85 -3.98 20.39
N LYS A 64 -13.80 -4.88 20.69
CA LYS A 64 -13.75 -5.75 21.87
C LYS A 64 -12.52 -6.66 21.87
N GLU A 65 -12.23 -7.33 20.74
CA GLU A 65 -11.06 -8.18 20.60
C GLU A 65 -9.76 -7.40 20.84
N ASN A 66 -9.64 -6.20 20.28
CA ASN A 66 -8.48 -5.34 20.48
C ASN A 66 -8.33 -4.92 21.96
N LEU A 67 -9.43 -4.54 22.61
CA LEU A 67 -9.41 -4.18 24.04
C LEU A 67 -9.04 -5.38 24.93
N MET A 68 -9.61 -6.57 24.66
CA MET A 68 -9.26 -7.79 25.38
C MET A 68 -7.77 -8.10 25.25
N GLN A 69 -7.18 -7.96 24.06
CA GLN A 69 -5.75 -8.16 23.86
C GLN A 69 -4.91 -7.10 24.56
N ALA A 70 -5.29 -5.82 24.48
CA ALA A 70 -4.55 -4.72 25.06
C ALA A 70 -4.52 -4.75 26.60
N TYR A 71 -5.63 -5.13 27.23
CA TYR A 71 -5.79 -5.15 28.69
C TYR A 71 -5.60 -6.52 29.31
N GLY A 72 -5.45 -7.58 28.52
CA GLY A 72 -5.26 -8.95 29.00
C GLY A 72 -6.48 -9.51 29.74
N VAL A 73 -7.70 -9.07 29.36
CA VAL A 73 -8.96 -9.56 29.93
C VAL A 73 -9.58 -10.59 29.02
N GLU A 74 -10.30 -11.58 29.59
CA GLU A 74 -10.93 -12.65 28.79
C GLU A 74 -12.31 -12.26 28.27
N GLU A 75 -12.94 -11.24 28.84
CA GLU A 75 -14.31 -10.84 28.50
C GLU A 75 -14.51 -9.33 28.71
N ILE A 76 -15.31 -8.71 27.85
CA ILE A 76 -15.78 -7.32 27.97
C ILE A 76 -17.24 -7.35 28.44
N SER A 77 -17.59 -6.53 29.43
CA SER A 77 -18.95 -6.46 29.96
C SER A 77 -19.98 -5.97 28.93
N GLU A 78 -21.27 -6.24 29.20
CA GLU A 78 -22.35 -5.69 28.36
C GLU A 78 -22.40 -4.15 28.41
N GLU A 79 -22.11 -3.57 29.59
CA GLU A 79 -22.07 -2.11 29.79
C GLU A 79 -20.93 -1.47 28.94
N ASP A 80 -19.72 -2.04 28.99
CA ASP A 80 -18.59 -1.59 28.17
C ASP A 80 -18.88 -1.80 26.67
N THR A 81 -19.59 -2.86 26.30
CA THR A 81 -19.99 -3.12 24.91
C THR A 81 -20.94 -2.02 24.37
N GLU A 82 -21.90 -1.58 25.19
CA GLU A 82 -22.80 -0.48 24.84
C GLU A 82 -22.04 0.86 24.76
N GLU A 83 -21.05 1.07 25.62
CA GLU A 83 -20.18 2.25 25.54
C GLU A 83 -19.34 2.28 24.26
N ILE A 84 -18.78 1.12 23.85
CA ILE A 84 -18.07 0.98 22.58
C ILE A 84 -19.01 1.33 21.41
N ARG A 85 -20.23 0.81 21.42
CA ARG A 85 -21.23 1.08 20.36
C ARG A 85 -21.57 2.57 20.27
N LYS A 86 -21.82 3.20 21.41
CA LYS A 86 -22.09 4.63 21.49
C LYS A 86 -20.90 5.47 20.97
N SER A 87 -19.68 5.11 21.37
CA SER A 87 -18.47 5.76 20.89
C SER A 87 -18.27 5.60 19.39
N LEU A 88 -18.67 4.46 18.80
CA LEU A 88 -18.66 4.23 17.36
C LEU A 88 -19.65 5.16 16.64
N ASP A 89 -20.88 5.27 17.14
CA ASP A 89 -21.90 6.16 16.56
C ASP A 89 -21.48 7.63 16.65
N GLU A 90 -20.91 8.08 17.78
CA GLU A 90 -20.33 9.41 17.95
C GLU A 90 -19.18 9.65 16.94
N TYR A 91 -18.26 8.68 16.79
CA TYR A 91 -17.14 8.76 15.86
C TYR A 91 -17.60 8.85 14.40
N ILE A 92 -18.60 8.06 13.99
CA ILE A 92 -19.20 8.15 12.65
C ILE A 92 -19.82 9.54 12.43
N SER A 93 -20.51 10.07 13.43
CA SER A 93 -21.12 11.42 13.37
C SER A 93 -20.05 12.51 13.23
N ASP A 94 -18.96 12.42 13.98
CA ASP A 94 -17.83 13.36 13.91
C ASP A 94 -17.15 13.27 12.54
N LEU A 95 -16.88 12.06 12.03
CA LEU A 95 -16.33 11.87 10.68
C LEU A 95 -17.22 12.48 9.60
N LYS A 96 -18.55 12.40 9.73
CA LYS A 96 -19.47 13.02 8.77
C LYS A 96 -19.38 14.55 8.78
N SER A 97 -19.17 15.16 9.95
CA SER A 97 -18.96 16.61 10.06
C SER A 97 -17.59 17.04 9.55
N ASP A 98 -16.59 16.16 9.67
CA ASP A 98 -15.22 16.43 9.26
C ASP A 98 -14.97 16.21 7.75
N THR A 99 -15.96 15.72 6.99
CA THR A 99 -15.80 15.54 5.53
C THR A 99 -15.49 16.84 4.76
N GLU A 100 -15.71 18.02 5.36
CA GLU A 100 -15.34 19.31 4.76
C GLU A 100 -13.82 19.45 4.58
N TYR A 101 -13.00 18.83 5.44
CA TYR A 101 -11.53 18.84 5.30
C TYR A 101 -11.04 18.06 4.08
N ILE A 102 -11.88 17.18 3.53
CA ILE A 102 -11.55 16.41 2.32
C ILE A 102 -11.67 17.28 1.06
N GLU A 103 -12.37 18.41 1.13
CA GLU A 103 -12.59 19.30 -0.03
C GLU A 103 -11.30 19.93 -0.57
N ASP A 104 -10.25 19.99 0.25
CA ASP A 104 -8.93 20.48 -0.15
C ASP A 104 -8.08 19.43 -0.89
N TYR A 105 -8.61 18.20 -1.07
CA TYR A 105 -7.89 17.10 -1.72
C TYR A 105 -8.42 16.83 -3.12
N GLU A 106 -7.51 16.44 -3.99
CA GLU A 106 -7.80 15.87 -5.31
C GLU A 106 -7.16 14.48 -5.39
N ILE A 107 -7.92 13.48 -5.84
CA ILE A 107 -7.41 12.12 -6.04
C ILE A 107 -7.55 11.75 -7.50
N GLU A 108 -6.44 11.33 -8.11
CA GLU A 108 -6.42 10.75 -9.44
C GLU A 108 -5.89 9.32 -9.38
N ILE A 109 -6.66 8.36 -9.92
CA ILE A 109 -6.26 6.96 -10.02
C ILE A 109 -6.17 6.61 -11.50
N LYS A 110 -5.02 6.09 -11.94
CA LYS A 110 -4.77 5.65 -13.30
C LYS A 110 -4.35 4.18 -13.29
N ILE A 111 -5.04 3.35 -14.07
CA ILE A 111 -4.72 1.93 -14.21
C ILE A 111 -4.50 1.64 -15.69
N ALA A 112 -3.31 1.18 -16.06
CA ALA A 112 -2.98 0.77 -17.40
C ALA A 112 -2.97 -0.76 -17.51
N VAL A 113 -3.90 -1.29 -18.31
CA VAL A 113 -4.09 -2.73 -18.48
C VAL A 113 -3.61 -3.12 -19.87
N HIS A 114 -2.79 -4.17 -19.98
CA HIS A 114 -2.27 -4.66 -21.25
C HIS A 114 -3.40 -5.15 -22.14
N GLU A 115 -3.49 -4.64 -23.39
CA GLU A 115 -4.59 -4.93 -24.30
C GLU A 115 -4.73 -6.42 -24.65
N LYS A 116 -3.61 -7.14 -24.65
CA LYS A 116 -3.56 -8.53 -25.12
C LYS A 116 -4.08 -9.56 -24.11
N ASP A 117 -3.77 -9.39 -22.83
CA ASP A 117 -4.02 -10.40 -21.78
C ASP A 117 -4.73 -9.85 -20.55
N GLY A 118 -5.08 -8.57 -20.53
CA GLY A 118 -5.79 -7.93 -19.43
C GLY A 118 -4.98 -7.75 -18.15
N LYS A 119 -3.66 -7.97 -18.19
CA LYS A 119 -2.83 -7.78 -17.00
C LYS A 119 -2.63 -6.31 -16.67
N ASN A 120 -2.71 -5.97 -15.42
CA ASN A 120 -2.34 -4.65 -14.94
C ASN A 120 -0.82 -4.47 -15.10
N ILE A 121 -0.43 -3.45 -15.86
CA ILE A 121 0.97 -3.10 -16.08
C ILE A 121 1.37 -1.96 -15.15
N LYS A 122 0.50 -0.95 -14.98
CA LYS A 122 0.79 0.22 -14.16
C LYS A 122 -0.46 0.66 -13.41
N THR A 123 -0.30 0.91 -12.12
CA THR A 123 -1.27 1.63 -11.30
C THR A 123 -0.59 2.87 -10.73
N GLU A 124 -1.25 3.98 -10.82
CA GLU A 124 -0.79 5.26 -10.32
C GLU A 124 -1.91 5.91 -9.51
N VAL A 125 -1.61 6.31 -8.29
CA VAL A 125 -2.51 7.06 -7.41
C VAL A 125 -1.81 8.36 -7.07
N ILE A 126 -2.46 9.47 -7.38
CA ILE A 126 -1.97 10.81 -7.10
C ILE A 126 -2.97 11.46 -6.15
N ILE A 127 -2.48 11.97 -5.04
CA ILE A 127 -3.26 12.71 -4.06
C ILE A 127 -2.59 14.08 -3.94
N ASN A 128 -3.33 15.12 -4.26
CA ASN A 128 -2.91 16.51 -4.14
C ASN A 128 -3.72 17.20 -3.06
N SER A 129 -3.10 18.14 -2.37
CA SER A 129 -3.76 19.09 -1.47
C SER A 129 -3.03 20.43 -1.51
N ASP A 130 -3.61 21.45 -0.91
CA ASP A 130 -2.98 22.78 -0.78
C ASP A 130 -1.66 22.73 0.00
N ASN A 131 -1.47 21.71 0.84
CA ASN A 131 -0.30 21.53 1.71
C ASN A 131 0.76 20.59 1.15
N GLY A 132 0.58 20.06 -0.05
CA GLY A 132 1.50 19.13 -0.69
C GLY A 132 0.80 17.98 -1.41
N GLY A 133 1.60 17.11 -2.03
CA GLY A 133 1.11 15.99 -2.81
C GLY A 133 1.83 14.69 -2.48
N MET A 134 1.13 13.59 -2.76
CA MET A 134 1.67 12.23 -2.67
C MET A 134 1.36 11.49 -3.97
N LYS A 135 2.35 10.77 -4.49
CA LYS A 135 2.19 9.88 -5.63
C LYS A 135 2.62 8.47 -5.28
N ILE A 136 1.74 7.51 -5.51
CA ILE A 136 2.03 6.08 -5.40
C ILE A 136 2.02 5.49 -6.81
N GLU A 137 3.05 4.76 -7.16
CA GLU A 137 3.14 4.06 -8.43
C GLU A 137 3.47 2.59 -8.21
N LEU A 138 2.72 1.71 -8.84
CA LEU A 138 3.00 0.28 -8.95
C LEU A 138 3.17 -0.07 -10.43
N LEU A 139 4.33 -0.58 -10.81
CA LEU A 139 4.64 -1.04 -12.15
C LEU A 139 4.95 -2.54 -12.10
N ALA A 140 4.26 -3.35 -12.93
CA ALA A 140 4.43 -4.79 -12.97
C ALA A 140 4.50 -5.29 -14.42
N TYR A 141 5.60 -5.94 -14.80
CA TYR A 141 5.80 -6.45 -16.16
C TYR A 141 6.78 -7.61 -16.22
N THR A 142 6.83 -8.28 -17.35
CA THR A 142 7.79 -9.36 -17.60
C THR A 142 8.79 -8.95 -18.68
N TYR A 143 10.08 -9.02 -18.39
CA TYR A 143 11.16 -8.72 -19.34
C TYR A 143 12.23 -9.83 -19.30
N LYS A 144 12.60 -10.37 -20.47
CA LYS A 144 13.60 -11.44 -20.61
C LYS A 144 13.43 -12.59 -19.63
N LYS A 145 12.20 -13.06 -19.42
CA LYS A 145 11.79 -14.09 -18.46
C LYS A 145 11.96 -13.71 -16.97
N LYS A 146 12.14 -12.44 -16.68
CA LYS A 146 12.09 -11.89 -15.32
C LYS A 146 10.75 -11.21 -15.11
N ASP A 147 10.08 -11.50 -14.01
CA ASP A 147 8.95 -10.74 -13.53
C ASP A 147 9.50 -9.60 -12.67
N ILE A 148 9.10 -8.40 -13.01
CA ILE A 148 9.56 -7.17 -12.38
C ILE A 148 8.36 -6.46 -11.78
N ILE A 149 8.46 -6.11 -10.49
CA ILE A 149 7.48 -5.31 -9.78
C ILE A 149 8.24 -4.16 -9.14
N LYS A 150 7.84 -2.95 -9.48
CA LYS A 150 8.39 -1.72 -8.88
C LYS A 150 7.27 -0.98 -8.17
N PHE A 151 7.47 -0.72 -6.91
CA PHE A 151 6.66 0.18 -6.11
C PHE A 151 7.43 1.47 -5.88
N SER A 152 6.80 2.62 -6.04
CA SER A 152 7.37 3.90 -5.63
C SER A 152 6.36 4.76 -4.91
N LEU A 153 6.84 5.48 -3.91
CA LEU A 153 6.11 6.47 -3.14
C LEU A 153 6.89 7.78 -3.21
N GLU A 154 6.26 8.81 -3.73
CA GLU A 154 6.81 10.17 -3.81
C GLU A 154 5.99 11.08 -2.90
N ILE A 155 6.66 11.81 -2.03
CA ILE A 155 6.09 12.81 -1.13
C ILE A 155 7.03 14.02 -1.14
N GLU A 156 6.53 15.21 -1.49
CA GLU A 156 7.30 16.46 -1.47
C GLU A 156 8.68 16.35 -2.18
N GLU A 157 8.69 15.79 -3.39
CA GLU A 157 9.90 15.58 -4.20
C GLU A 157 10.86 14.48 -3.69
N LYS A 158 10.55 13.81 -2.56
CA LYS A 158 11.30 12.66 -2.05
C LYS A 158 10.68 11.36 -2.53
N THR A 159 11.51 10.46 -3.02
CA THR A 159 11.06 9.19 -3.58
C THR A 159 11.61 7.99 -2.82
N LEU A 160 10.74 7.16 -2.28
CA LEU A 160 11.06 5.79 -1.84
C LEU A 160 10.67 4.82 -2.96
N ALA A 161 11.60 4.00 -3.42
CA ALA A 161 11.32 2.96 -4.40
C ALA A 161 11.76 1.58 -3.91
N ILE A 162 10.92 0.56 -4.20
CA ILE A 162 11.22 -0.84 -3.94
C ILE A 162 11.07 -1.59 -5.26
N LEU A 163 12.14 -2.21 -5.70
CA LEU A 163 12.20 -3.06 -6.89
C LEU A 163 12.28 -4.52 -6.47
N PHE A 164 11.36 -5.31 -6.98
CA PHE A 164 11.38 -6.76 -6.86
C PHE A 164 11.55 -7.38 -8.24
N GLU A 165 12.55 -8.22 -8.41
CA GLU A 165 12.79 -8.99 -9.62
C GLU A 165 12.82 -10.48 -9.29
N LYS A 166 12.10 -11.27 -10.07
CA LYS A 166 12.14 -12.74 -10.01
C LYS A 166 12.29 -13.29 -11.40
N GLY A 167 13.28 -14.15 -11.61
CA GLY A 167 13.51 -14.73 -12.91
C GLY A 167 14.33 -16.00 -12.88
N GLU A 168 14.64 -16.53 -14.07
CA GLU A 168 15.44 -17.71 -14.27
C GLU A 168 16.73 -17.31 -14.98
N GLU A 169 17.88 -17.57 -14.36
CA GLU A 169 19.22 -17.38 -14.94
C GLU A 169 19.97 -18.71 -14.94
N GLU A 170 20.43 -19.18 -16.10
CA GLU A 170 21.29 -20.39 -16.28
C GLU A 170 20.82 -21.66 -15.53
N SER A 171 19.56 -21.92 -15.32
CA SER A 171 18.98 -23.02 -14.52
C SER A 171 18.78 -22.75 -13.02
N SER A 172 18.96 -21.53 -12.59
CA SER A 172 18.68 -21.10 -11.22
C SER A 172 17.51 -20.12 -11.19
N ASP A 173 16.67 -20.22 -10.17
CA ASP A 173 15.68 -19.18 -9.88
C ASP A 173 16.40 -18.06 -9.11
N VAL A 174 16.33 -16.84 -9.62
CA VAL A 174 16.96 -15.67 -9.02
C VAL A 174 15.87 -14.72 -8.52
N VAL A 175 16.06 -14.21 -7.30
CA VAL A 175 15.21 -13.17 -6.70
C VAL A 175 16.09 -12.03 -6.25
N ASN A 176 15.76 -10.80 -6.65
CA ASN A 176 16.42 -9.60 -6.20
C ASN A 176 15.37 -8.65 -5.61
N ILE A 177 15.70 -8.04 -4.48
CA ILE A 177 14.94 -6.95 -3.87
C ILE A 177 15.91 -5.81 -3.65
N LEU A 178 15.56 -4.65 -4.16
CA LEU A 178 16.33 -3.42 -4.01
C LEU A 178 15.41 -2.34 -3.46
N ALA A 179 15.82 -1.67 -2.39
CA ALA A 179 15.16 -0.45 -1.93
C ALA A 179 16.09 0.73 -2.08
N SER A 180 15.55 1.85 -2.51
CA SER A 180 16.27 3.12 -2.69
C SER A 180 15.44 4.29 -2.18
N PHE A 181 16.13 5.34 -1.73
CA PHE A 181 15.54 6.62 -1.35
C PHE A 181 16.25 7.73 -2.11
N ASP A 182 15.49 8.54 -2.82
CA ASP A 182 16.01 9.58 -3.74
C ASP A 182 17.07 9.06 -4.74
N GLY A 183 16.91 7.79 -5.17
CA GLY A 183 17.83 7.12 -6.07
C GLY A 183 19.07 6.51 -5.42
N GLU A 184 19.29 6.73 -4.13
CA GLU A 184 20.36 6.10 -3.37
C GLU A 184 19.90 4.73 -2.84
N GLU A 185 20.72 3.68 -3.04
CA GLU A 185 20.44 2.34 -2.55
C GLU A 185 20.49 2.33 -1.02
N ILE A 186 19.38 1.92 -0.36
CA ILE A 186 19.30 1.73 1.09
C ILE A 186 19.71 0.31 1.44
N PHE A 187 19.11 -0.68 0.76
CA PHE A 187 19.46 -2.09 0.93
C PHE A 187 19.21 -2.89 -0.35
N LYS A 188 19.94 -4.01 -0.45
CA LYS A 188 19.79 -4.98 -1.52
C LYS A 188 19.83 -6.39 -0.97
N ILE A 189 18.85 -7.20 -1.36
CA ILE A 189 18.80 -8.63 -1.06
C ILE A 189 18.82 -9.38 -2.39
N SER A 190 19.72 -10.34 -2.52
CA SER A 190 19.78 -11.22 -3.69
C SER A 190 19.78 -12.68 -3.24
N GLY A 191 18.94 -13.49 -3.85
CA GLY A 191 18.83 -14.93 -3.60
C GLY A 191 18.90 -15.73 -4.90
N GLU A 192 19.62 -16.86 -4.87
CA GLU A 192 19.68 -17.82 -5.97
C GLU A 192 19.27 -19.19 -5.47
N ALA A 193 18.30 -19.82 -6.14
CA ALA A 193 17.87 -21.18 -5.86
C ALA A 193 18.14 -22.07 -7.08
N LYS A 194 19.09 -23.00 -6.97
CA LYS A 194 19.37 -23.98 -8.02
C LYS A 194 18.33 -25.09 -8.00
N LYS A 195 17.77 -25.42 -9.17
CA LYS A 195 16.93 -26.62 -9.32
C LYS A 195 17.78 -27.85 -9.09
N ALA A 196 17.81 -28.40 -7.86
CA ALA A 196 18.49 -29.62 -7.55
C ALA A 196 17.83 -30.79 -8.27
N LYS A 197 18.61 -31.60 -8.99
CA LYS A 197 18.17 -32.95 -9.41
C LYS A 197 17.77 -33.69 -8.14
N LYS A 198 16.72 -34.51 -8.20
CA LYS A 198 15.97 -35.15 -7.11
C LYS A 198 16.80 -35.85 -6.01
N ALA A 199 18.14 -35.94 -6.16
CA ALA A 199 19.07 -36.63 -5.27
C ALA A 199 19.93 -35.72 -4.36
N GLU A 200 19.96 -34.39 -4.58
CA GLU A 200 20.83 -33.46 -3.82
C GLU A 200 20.02 -32.29 -3.24
N ARG A 201 19.23 -32.58 -2.21
CA ARG A 201 18.68 -31.51 -1.36
C ARG A 201 19.66 -31.21 -0.22
N GLU A 202 20.76 -30.60 -0.50
CA GLU A 202 21.49 -29.84 0.52
C GLU A 202 20.86 -28.47 0.68
N VAL A 203 20.28 -28.25 1.84
CA VAL A 203 19.89 -26.88 2.28
C VAL A 203 21.20 -26.16 2.59
N ARG A 204 21.74 -25.40 1.61
CA ARG A 204 22.82 -24.47 1.90
C ARG A 204 22.25 -23.39 2.82
N LYS A 205 22.79 -23.30 4.03
CA LYS A 205 22.60 -22.12 4.88
C LYS A 205 23.14 -20.92 4.11
N LEU A 206 22.31 -19.87 3.99
CA LEU A 206 22.73 -18.55 3.54
C LEU A 206 23.84 -18.08 4.49
N GLU A 207 25.09 -18.12 4.04
CA GLU A 207 26.20 -17.53 4.78
C GLU A 207 26.14 -16.02 4.59
N SER A 208 26.05 -15.32 5.70
CA SER A 208 26.17 -13.85 5.86
C SER A 208 25.27 -13.00 4.96
N LEU A 209 23.97 -13.04 5.21
CA LEU A 209 23.13 -11.89 5.02
C LEU A 209 23.09 -11.14 6.38
N GLU A 210 23.47 -9.90 6.40
CA GLU A 210 22.98 -8.98 7.43
C GLU A 210 21.47 -8.86 7.22
N THR A 211 20.76 -9.82 7.78
CA THR A 211 19.30 -9.90 7.67
C THR A 211 18.77 -8.98 8.76
N PHE A 212 18.32 -7.81 8.37
CA PHE A 212 17.47 -7.02 9.23
C PHE A 212 16.11 -7.72 9.33
N LEU A 213 15.95 -8.54 10.36
CA LEU A 213 14.68 -9.21 10.65
C LEU A 213 13.80 -8.22 11.41
N LEU A 214 12.85 -7.59 10.75
CA LEU A 214 11.88 -6.65 11.33
C LEU A 214 11.20 -7.18 12.61
N ASN A 215 11.03 -8.50 12.72
CA ASN A 215 10.42 -9.16 13.88
C ASN A 215 11.40 -9.48 15.01
N THR A 216 12.71 -9.27 14.84
CA THR A 216 13.75 -9.47 15.85
C THR A 216 14.58 -8.22 16.11
N ALA A 217 14.34 -7.14 15.34
CA ALA A 217 14.98 -5.86 15.55
C ALA A 217 14.57 -5.28 16.91
N SER A 218 15.54 -4.76 17.65
CA SER A 218 15.25 -3.99 18.86
C SER A 218 14.51 -2.69 18.49
N LYS A 219 13.89 -2.05 19.46
CA LYS A 219 13.22 -0.77 19.25
C LYS A 219 14.21 0.28 18.72
N GLU A 220 15.44 0.28 19.25
CA GLU A 220 16.51 1.19 18.85
C GLU A 220 16.95 0.95 17.39
N GLU A 221 17.09 -0.31 16.95
CA GLU A 221 17.45 -0.65 15.57
C GLU A 221 16.32 -0.27 14.57
N LEU A 222 15.05 -0.41 14.99
CA LEU A 222 13.90 0.03 14.23
C LEU A 222 13.84 1.56 14.12
N GLU A 223 14.10 2.27 15.21
CA GLU A 223 14.16 3.72 15.24
C GLU A 223 15.31 4.26 14.38
N GLU A 224 16.50 3.65 14.44
CA GLU A 224 17.64 4.00 13.59
C GLU A 224 17.36 3.76 12.10
N PHE A 225 16.67 2.65 11.77
CA PHE A 225 16.23 2.33 10.43
C PHE A 225 15.19 3.33 9.92
N MET A 226 14.19 3.67 10.75
CA MET A 226 13.17 4.66 10.41
C MET A 226 13.74 6.06 10.24
N GLN A 227 14.72 6.46 11.08
CA GLN A 227 15.44 7.72 10.92
C GLN A 227 16.20 7.79 9.59
N LYS A 228 16.84 6.70 9.20
CA LYS A 228 17.59 6.61 7.95
C LYS A 228 16.68 6.72 6.72
N ILE A 229 15.46 6.14 6.80
CA ILE A 229 14.47 6.18 5.72
C ILE A 229 13.73 7.52 5.66
N MET A 230 13.32 8.07 6.79
CA MET A 230 12.41 9.21 6.83
C MET A 230 13.09 10.55 7.13
N GLY A 231 14.36 10.53 7.50
CA GLY A 231 15.07 11.75 7.89
C GLY A 231 14.45 12.48 9.09
N ILE A 232 13.67 11.76 9.90
CA ILE A 232 12.99 12.30 11.07
C ILE A 232 13.95 12.16 12.26
N GLU A 233 14.37 13.28 12.84
CA GLU A 233 15.08 13.26 14.12
C GLU A 233 14.15 12.75 15.24
N PRO A 234 14.67 11.90 16.16
CA PRO A 234 13.84 11.40 17.26
C PRO A 234 13.40 12.58 18.13
N LEU A 235 12.10 12.64 18.40
CA LEU A 235 11.60 13.39 19.54
C LEU A 235 12.08 12.68 20.81
N ILE A 236 13.26 13.05 21.29
CA ILE A 236 13.72 12.65 22.63
C ILE A 236 12.94 13.54 23.60
N GLU A 237 11.87 13.04 24.17
CA GLU A 237 11.32 13.59 25.41
C GLU A 237 12.18 13.07 26.58
N GLU A 238 12.84 14.02 27.28
CA GLU A 238 13.46 13.81 28.59
C GLU A 238 12.41 13.61 29.71
#